data_a418d270f6023dde1f68d4bffe3da4ac
#
_entry.id   a418d270f6023dde1f68d4bffe3da4ac
#
_cell.length_a   1.000
_cell.length_b   1.000
_cell.length_c   1.000
_cell.angle_alpha   90.00
_cell.angle_beta   90.00
_cell.angle_gamma   90.00
#
_symmetry.space_group_name_H-M   'P 1'
#
loop_
_entity.id
_entity.type
_entity.pdbx_description
1 polymer ?
#
loop_
_entity_poly.entity_id
_entity_poly.type
_entity_poly.pdbx_seq_one_letter_code
_entity_poly.pdbx_strand_id
1 'polypeptide(L)'
;DLGGGVDGSGAGSEAAQSVVAEIEALGGEAIANGANVARYDEVEAMVKQAMDKWGRVDILVNNAGILRDKSFAKGELDDFKLVLDVHLMGSVNCTKACWDIMRDQGYGRIVVTTSSSGLYGNFGQTNYGSAKMGVIGMMNTLVQEGGKYDIRVNALAPTAGTRMTEGLIPEEAFALLTPETVTPAVLYMVSENAPNKTIICAGAGAYSIAKIVETDGVWLQPEDQTPEGIAANWDAITSPEGERQPEAGFEQTVKFTGKAMEGLGLVDK
;
A
#
# COMPACT_ATOMS: atom_id res chain seq x y z
N ASP A 1 5.31 17.97 2.18
CA ASP A 1 6.64 17.34 2.25
C ASP A 1 7.46 17.99 3.38
N LEU A 2 8.00 17.15 4.27
CA LEU A 2 8.88 17.61 5.37
C LEU A 2 10.24 18.14 4.87
N GLY A 3 10.62 17.82 3.63
CA GLY A 3 11.88 18.26 3.02
C GLY A 3 13.12 17.58 3.59
N GLY A 4 12.97 16.44 4.24
CA GLY A 4 14.07 15.67 4.82
C GLY A 4 14.91 14.90 3.81
N GLY A 5 16.04 14.37 4.27
CA GLY A 5 16.86 13.42 3.54
C GLY A 5 16.18 12.07 3.35
N VAL A 6 16.78 11.20 2.54
CA VAL A 6 16.28 9.83 2.28
C VAL A 6 16.15 9.03 3.59
N ASP A 7 17.01 9.28 4.55
CA ASP A 7 17.03 8.64 5.87
C ASP A 7 16.07 9.25 6.90
N GLY A 8 15.30 10.29 6.50
CA GLY A 8 14.38 11.02 7.37
C GLY A 8 15.05 12.09 8.23
N SER A 9 16.32 12.40 8.01
CA SER A 9 17.00 13.48 8.72
C SER A 9 16.75 14.83 8.06
N GLY A 10 16.80 15.91 8.85
CA GLY A 10 16.61 17.28 8.37
C GLY A 10 15.15 17.62 8.06
N ALA A 11 14.94 18.88 7.69
CA ALA A 11 13.66 19.42 7.23
C ALA A 11 13.93 20.66 6.37
N GLY A 12 13.03 20.94 5.43
CA GLY A 12 13.13 22.14 4.58
C GLY A 12 11.88 22.31 3.72
N SER A 13 11.56 23.52 3.35
CA SER A 13 10.37 23.83 2.54
C SER A 13 10.67 24.03 1.06
N GLU A 14 11.94 24.09 0.67
CA GLU A 14 12.35 24.48 -0.68
C GLU A 14 11.78 23.56 -1.77
N ALA A 15 11.87 22.23 -1.57
CA ALA A 15 11.33 21.26 -2.53
C ALA A 15 9.81 21.40 -2.69
N ALA A 16 9.08 21.55 -1.60
CA ALA A 16 7.63 21.74 -1.64
C ALA A 16 7.26 23.08 -2.29
N GLN A 17 7.99 24.15 -2.00
CA GLN A 17 7.76 25.47 -2.61
C GLN A 17 8.05 25.47 -4.12
N SER A 18 9.09 24.75 -4.58
CA SER A 18 9.35 24.59 -6.02
C SER A 18 8.17 23.93 -6.73
N VAL A 19 7.62 22.86 -6.16
CA VAL A 19 6.43 22.18 -6.74
C VAL A 19 5.21 23.09 -6.74
N VAL A 20 4.99 23.89 -5.68
CA VAL A 20 3.92 24.89 -5.64
C VAL A 20 4.05 25.86 -6.80
N ALA A 21 5.26 26.43 -7.01
CA ALA A 21 5.51 27.38 -8.10
C ALA A 21 5.29 26.77 -9.50
N GLU A 22 5.67 25.49 -9.69
CA GLU A 22 5.40 24.77 -10.93
C GLU A 22 3.90 24.58 -11.20
N ILE A 23 3.14 24.18 -10.17
CA ILE A 23 1.67 23.99 -10.28
C ILE A 23 0.99 25.32 -10.59
N GLU A 24 1.37 26.40 -9.93
CA GLU A 24 0.82 27.75 -10.15
C GLU A 24 1.17 28.26 -11.56
N ALA A 25 2.38 28.00 -12.05
CA ALA A 25 2.78 28.35 -13.41
C ALA A 25 1.95 27.60 -14.49
N LEU A 26 1.42 26.42 -14.16
CA LEU A 26 0.50 25.65 -15.01
C LEU A 26 -0.97 26.08 -14.85
N GLY A 27 -1.27 27.08 -14.00
CA GLY A 27 -2.62 27.59 -13.76
C GLY A 27 -3.41 26.81 -12.70
N GLY A 28 -2.77 25.92 -11.95
CA GLY A 28 -3.34 25.22 -10.80
C GLY A 28 -3.18 26.03 -9.51
N GLU A 29 -3.76 25.51 -8.43
CA GLU A 29 -3.57 26.03 -7.07
C GLU A 29 -2.87 25.00 -6.20
N ALA A 30 -1.92 25.44 -5.39
CA ALA A 30 -1.22 24.57 -4.44
C ALA A 30 -0.87 25.32 -3.16
N ILE A 31 -0.61 24.57 -2.10
CA ILE A 31 0.00 25.07 -0.87
C ILE A 31 1.03 24.06 -0.37
N ALA A 32 2.17 24.55 0.08
CA ALA A 32 3.14 23.71 0.76
C ALA A 32 2.72 23.45 2.21
N ASN A 33 3.00 22.25 2.70
CA ASN A 33 2.84 21.90 4.10
C ASN A 33 4.00 20.98 4.53
N GLY A 34 4.59 21.25 5.68
CA GLY A 34 5.74 20.53 6.22
C GLY A 34 5.39 19.58 7.38
N ALA A 35 4.14 19.12 7.49
CA ALA A 35 3.74 18.21 8.55
C ALA A 35 4.53 16.89 8.53
N ASN A 36 4.92 16.44 9.70
CA ASN A 36 5.43 15.10 9.91
C ASN A 36 4.26 14.12 9.97
N VAL A 37 4.15 13.24 8.98
CA VAL A 37 3.05 12.26 8.89
C VAL A 37 2.99 11.28 10.06
N ALA A 38 4.10 11.07 10.78
CA ALA A 38 4.13 10.27 12.01
C ALA A 38 3.47 11.00 13.22
N ARG A 39 3.12 12.28 13.08
CA ARG A 39 2.50 13.12 14.11
C ARG A 39 1.06 13.43 13.74
N TYR A 40 0.10 12.81 14.43
CA TYR A 40 -1.31 12.96 14.08
C TYR A 40 -1.81 14.39 14.22
N ASP A 41 -1.36 15.11 15.25
CA ASP A 41 -1.67 16.54 15.47
C ASP A 41 -1.24 17.44 14.29
N GLU A 42 -0.07 17.18 13.72
CA GLU A 42 0.43 17.90 12.55
C GLU A 42 -0.37 17.53 11.29
N VAL A 43 -0.74 16.25 11.15
CA VAL A 43 -1.58 15.78 10.03
C VAL A 43 -2.99 16.37 10.10
N GLU A 44 -3.62 16.44 11.27
CA GLU A 44 -4.92 17.12 11.43
C GLU A 44 -4.85 18.60 11.02
N ALA A 45 -3.78 19.29 11.42
CA ALA A 45 -3.57 20.70 11.04
C ALA A 45 -3.37 20.83 9.51
N MET A 46 -2.66 19.90 8.87
CA MET A 46 -2.48 19.85 7.41
C MET A 46 -3.82 19.67 6.67
N VAL A 47 -4.62 18.70 7.10
CA VAL A 47 -5.95 18.45 6.50
C VAL A 47 -6.87 19.64 6.74
N LYS A 48 -6.85 20.24 7.93
CA LYS A 48 -7.59 21.48 8.21
C LYS A 48 -7.18 22.61 7.26
N GLN A 49 -5.89 22.79 6.99
CA GLN A 49 -5.41 23.80 6.03
C GLN A 49 -6.01 23.60 4.64
N ALA A 50 -6.10 22.34 4.17
CA ALA A 50 -6.73 22.02 2.88
C ALA A 50 -8.23 22.32 2.91
N MET A 51 -8.92 21.93 3.98
CA MET A 51 -10.35 22.20 4.16
C MET A 51 -10.66 23.70 4.24
N ASP A 52 -9.84 24.49 4.94
CA ASP A 52 -10.00 25.93 5.03
C ASP A 52 -9.82 26.62 3.65
N LYS A 53 -8.98 26.06 2.77
CA LYS A 53 -8.71 26.62 1.45
C LYS A 53 -9.73 26.19 0.39
N TRP A 54 -10.07 24.89 0.33
CA TRP A 54 -10.85 24.31 -0.77
C TRP A 54 -12.22 23.73 -0.33
N GLY A 55 -12.46 23.58 0.98
CA GLY A 55 -13.72 23.07 1.53
C GLY A 55 -13.95 21.58 1.33
N ARG A 56 -13.00 20.85 0.75
CA ARG A 56 -13.10 19.41 0.46
C ARG A 56 -11.75 18.74 0.34
N VAL A 57 -11.73 17.41 0.50
CA VAL A 57 -10.58 16.53 0.20
C VAL A 57 -11.10 15.33 -0.59
N ASP A 58 -10.76 15.25 -1.86
CA ASP A 58 -11.23 14.19 -2.77
C ASP A 58 -10.22 13.07 -2.93
N ILE A 59 -8.93 13.42 -2.91
CA ILE A 59 -7.83 12.52 -3.22
C ILE A 59 -6.79 12.60 -2.09
N LEU A 60 -6.35 11.43 -1.65
CA LEU A 60 -5.22 11.29 -0.73
C LEU A 60 -4.19 10.32 -1.33
N VAL A 61 -2.96 10.79 -1.52
CA VAL A 61 -1.83 9.95 -1.92
C VAL A 61 -0.85 9.84 -0.76
N ASN A 62 -0.83 8.69 -0.11
CA ASN A 62 0.10 8.35 0.97
C ASN A 62 1.44 7.89 0.37
N ASN A 63 2.34 8.83 0.14
CA ASN A 63 3.64 8.57 -0.50
C ASN A 63 4.85 8.90 0.39
N ALA A 64 4.67 9.58 1.51
CA ALA A 64 5.75 9.91 2.42
C ALA A 64 6.53 8.66 2.86
N GLY A 65 7.86 8.76 2.89
CA GLY A 65 8.68 7.60 3.22
C GLY A 65 10.15 7.91 3.42
N ILE A 66 10.83 7.02 4.12
CA ILE A 66 12.25 7.05 4.44
C ILE A 66 12.86 5.66 4.27
N LEU A 67 14.20 5.57 4.21
CA LEU A 67 14.95 4.31 4.20
C LEU A 67 15.94 4.24 5.37
N ARG A 68 15.96 3.10 6.05
CA ARG A 68 16.90 2.73 7.11
C ARG A 68 17.34 1.29 6.90
N ASP A 69 17.94 1.04 5.73
CA ASP A 69 18.24 -0.30 5.24
C ASP A 69 19.45 -0.89 5.96
N LYS A 70 19.24 -2.02 6.61
CA LYS A 70 20.27 -2.87 7.22
C LYS A 70 19.76 -4.30 7.27
N SER A 71 20.67 -5.29 7.15
CA SER A 71 20.30 -6.68 7.40
C SER A 71 19.67 -6.81 8.80
N PHE A 72 18.70 -7.70 8.97
CA PHE A 72 17.94 -7.85 10.22
C PHE A 72 18.83 -8.00 11.46
N ALA A 73 19.93 -8.76 11.31
CA ALA A 73 20.89 -8.96 12.40
C ALA A 73 21.67 -7.69 12.81
N LYS A 74 21.74 -6.68 11.93
CA LYS A 74 22.49 -5.43 12.17
C LYS A 74 21.58 -4.21 12.32
N GLY A 75 20.28 -4.37 12.07
CA GLY A 75 19.30 -3.30 12.20
C GLY A 75 19.01 -2.96 13.66
N GLU A 76 18.79 -1.68 13.94
CA GLU A 76 18.37 -1.22 15.25
C GLU A 76 16.83 -1.19 15.34
N LEU A 77 16.27 -1.53 16.51
CA LEU A 77 14.82 -1.52 16.70
C LEU A 77 14.22 -0.11 16.56
N ASP A 78 14.97 0.92 16.87
CA ASP A 78 14.49 2.30 16.74
C ASP A 78 14.41 2.72 15.27
N ASP A 79 15.35 2.29 14.41
CA ASP A 79 15.23 2.44 12.95
C ASP A 79 14.01 1.68 12.42
N PHE A 80 13.76 0.47 12.96
CA PHE A 80 12.59 -0.33 12.58
C PHE A 80 11.28 0.39 12.91
N LYS A 81 11.15 0.90 14.14
CA LYS A 81 9.97 1.66 14.58
C LYS A 81 9.79 2.91 13.75
N LEU A 82 10.85 3.69 13.54
CA LEU A 82 10.79 4.93 12.76
C LEU A 82 10.27 4.67 11.32
N VAL A 83 10.72 3.60 10.68
CA VAL A 83 10.24 3.23 9.33
C VAL A 83 8.76 2.85 9.36
N LEU A 84 8.32 2.09 10.38
CA LEU A 84 6.89 1.79 10.56
C LEU A 84 6.08 3.07 10.84
N ASP A 85 6.57 3.96 11.68
CA ASP A 85 5.89 5.19 12.06
C ASP A 85 5.68 6.11 10.85
N VAL A 86 6.66 6.22 9.95
CA VAL A 86 6.53 7.07 8.77
C VAL A 86 5.64 6.39 7.70
N HIS A 87 5.95 5.15 7.31
CA HIS A 87 5.29 4.51 6.17
C HIS A 87 3.90 3.98 6.48
N LEU A 88 3.76 3.24 7.60
CA LEU A 88 2.49 2.62 7.98
C LEU A 88 1.64 3.58 8.80
N MET A 89 2.14 4.02 9.94
CA MET A 89 1.36 4.92 10.81
C MET A 89 1.13 6.28 10.16
N GLY A 90 2.07 6.81 9.38
CA GLY A 90 1.86 8.02 8.59
C GLY A 90 0.71 7.87 7.59
N SER A 91 0.62 6.73 6.90
CA SER A 91 -0.51 6.44 6.01
C SER A 91 -1.83 6.29 6.79
N VAL A 92 -1.80 5.65 7.97
CA VAL A 92 -2.95 5.55 8.88
C VAL A 92 -3.40 6.94 9.33
N ASN A 93 -2.48 7.78 9.79
CA ASN A 93 -2.77 9.13 10.29
C ASN A 93 -3.43 10.00 9.22
N CYS A 94 -2.83 10.06 8.02
CA CYS A 94 -3.37 10.85 6.91
C CYS A 94 -4.74 10.34 6.47
N THR A 95 -4.89 9.02 6.36
CA THR A 95 -6.17 8.41 5.99
C THR A 95 -7.24 8.67 7.04
N LYS A 96 -6.90 8.54 8.33
CA LYS A 96 -7.83 8.80 9.44
C LYS A 96 -8.31 10.26 9.45
N ALA A 97 -7.42 11.21 9.24
CA ALA A 97 -7.76 12.63 9.20
C ALA A 97 -8.68 13.00 8.02
N CYS A 98 -8.58 12.28 6.89
CA CYS A 98 -9.43 12.51 5.71
C CYS A 98 -10.71 11.66 5.70
N TRP A 99 -10.77 10.57 6.47
CA TRP A 99 -11.79 9.53 6.33
C TRP A 99 -13.22 10.03 6.52
N ASP A 100 -13.47 10.76 7.61
CA ASP A 100 -14.80 11.26 7.91
C ASP A 100 -15.22 12.36 6.91
N ILE A 101 -14.28 13.17 6.44
CA ILE A 101 -14.51 14.18 5.39
C ILE A 101 -14.95 13.48 4.10
N MET A 102 -14.21 12.47 3.63
CA MET A 102 -14.54 11.72 2.41
C MET A 102 -15.86 10.97 2.55
N ARG A 103 -16.12 10.39 3.72
CA ARG A 103 -17.39 9.72 4.01
C ARG A 103 -18.58 10.69 3.92
N ASP A 104 -18.47 11.86 4.53
CA ASP A 104 -19.53 12.86 4.54
C ASP A 104 -19.74 13.51 3.16
N GLN A 105 -18.68 13.57 2.34
CA GLN A 105 -18.74 13.95 0.92
C GLN A 105 -19.41 12.89 0.03
N GLY A 106 -19.43 11.61 0.47
CA GLY A 106 -19.85 10.49 -0.38
C GLY A 106 -18.88 10.22 -1.55
N TYR A 107 -17.60 10.58 -1.38
CA TYR A 107 -16.55 10.42 -2.40
C TYR A 107 -15.16 10.47 -1.78
N GLY A 108 -14.29 9.56 -2.19
CA GLY A 108 -12.88 9.56 -1.82
C GLY A 108 -12.04 8.64 -2.72
N ARG A 109 -10.80 9.04 -2.99
CA ARG A 109 -9.81 8.24 -3.73
C ARG A 109 -8.51 8.23 -2.93
N ILE A 110 -8.14 7.07 -2.44
CA ILE A 110 -6.96 6.90 -1.59
C ILE A 110 -5.96 5.97 -2.28
N VAL A 111 -4.73 6.44 -2.40
CA VAL A 111 -3.61 5.63 -2.87
C VAL A 111 -2.61 5.49 -1.74
N VAL A 112 -2.26 4.24 -1.42
CA VAL A 112 -1.15 3.93 -0.53
C VAL A 112 0.04 3.44 -1.36
N THR A 113 1.24 3.91 -1.03
CA THR A 113 2.45 3.48 -1.72
C THR A 113 3.04 2.26 -1.02
N THR A 114 2.93 1.10 -1.67
CA THR A 114 3.62 -0.13 -1.31
C THR A 114 4.97 -0.23 -2.06
N SER A 115 5.52 -1.42 -2.22
CA SER A 115 6.79 -1.66 -2.92
C SER A 115 6.92 -3.14 -3.29
N SER A 116 7.71 -3.45 -4.31
CA SER A 116 8.18 -4.81 -4.58
C SER A 116 8.85 -5.44 -3.35
N SER A 117 9.55 -4.64 -2.53
CA SER A 117 10.12 -5.10 -1.26
C SER A 117 9.06 -5.50 -0.24
N GLY A 118 7.90 -4.85 -0.23
CA GLY A 118 6.76 -5.26 0.60
C GLY A 118 6.09 -6.52 0.06
N LEU A 119 5.92 -6.61 -1.26
CA LEU A 119 5.22 -7.71 -1.91
C LEU A 119 6.04 -9.01 -1.97
N TYR A 120 7.36 -8.90 -2.23
CA TYR A 120 8.21 -10.05 -2.56
C TYR A 120 9.41 -10.19 -1.64
N GLY A 121 9.68 -9.21 -0.79
CA GLY A 121 10.86 -9.13 0.06
C GLY A 121 12.10 -8.60 -0.66
N ASN A 122 13.00 -7.98 0.10
CA ASN A 122 14.32 -7.57 -0.36
C ASN A 122 15.30 -7.65 0.80
N PHE A 123 16.53 -8.12 0.53
CA PHE A 123 17.56 -8.23 1.55
C PHE A 123 17.87 -6.87 2.18
N GLY A 124 17.93 -6.83 3.51
CA GLY A 124 18.25 -5.60 4.26
C GLY A 124 17.07 -4.65 4.50
N GLN A 125 15.86 -5.02 4.07
CA GLN A 125 14.67 -4.16 4.14
C GLN A 125 13.53 -4.77 4.97
N THR A 126 13.82 -5.47 6.06
CA THR A 126 12.78 -6.11 6.86
C THR A 126 11.81 -5.08 7.47
N ASN A 127 12.31 -3.93 7.95
CA ASN A 127 11.50 -2.82 8.44
C ASN A 127 10.62 -2.22 7.33
N TYR A 128 11.23 -1.86 6.21
CA TYR A 128 10.57 -1.27 5.06
C TYR A 128 9.55 -2.23 4.42
N GLY A 129 9.95 -3.49 4.18
CA GLY A 129 9.06 -4.51 3.64
C GLY A 129 7.84 -4.76 4.54
N SER A 130 8.05 -4.82 5.87
CA SER A 130 6.95 -4.95 6.84
C SER A 130 5.97 -3.78 6.75
N ALA A 131 6.47 -2.54 6.71
CA ALA A 131 5.64 -1.35 6.59
C ALA A 131 4.86 -1.34 5.27
N LYS A 132 5.53 -1.66 4.16
CA LYS A 132 4.95 -1.65 2.80
C LYS A 132 3.95 -2.78 2.55
N MET A 133 4.07 -3.93 3.23
CA MET A 133 3.03 -4.95 3.24
C MET A 133 1.90 -4.60 4.22
N GLY A 134 2.22 -3.91 5.32
CA GLY A 134 1.23 -3.41 6.27
C GLY A 134 0.18 -2.50 5.63
N VAL A 135 0.57 -1.60 4.72
CA VAL A 135 -0.39 -0.73 4.01
C VAL A 135 -1.32 -1.50 3.05
N ILE A 136 -0.91 -2.68 2.57
CA ILE A 136 -1.79 -3.57 1.80
C ILE A 136 -2.89 -4.14 2.71
N GLY A 137 -2.54 -4.59 3.92
CA GLY A 137 -3.52 -5.02 4.92
C GLY A 137 -4.52 -3.90 5.26
N MET A 138 -4.02 -2.66 5.43
CA MET A 138 -4.85 -1.48 5.63
C MET A 138 -5.80 -1.26 4.44
N MET A 139 -5.31 -1.25 3.20
CA MET A 139 -6.11 -1.14 1.98
C MET A 139 -7.22 -2.19 1.95
N ASN A 140 -6.88 -3.46 2.15
CA ASN A 140 -7.83 -4.58 2.10
C ASN A 140 -9.02 -4.42 3.06
N THR A 141 -8.79 -3.79 4.22
CA THR A 141 -9.85 -3.53 5.20
C THR A 141 -10.63 -2.27 4.88
N LEU A 142 -9.96 -1.18 4.53
CA LEU A 142 -10.60 0.11 4.23
C LEU A 142 -11.56 0.02 3.03
N VAL A 143 -11.28 -0.82 2.03
CA VAL A 143 -12.21 -1.01 0.90
C VAL A 143 -13.54 -1.61 1.33
N GLN A 144 -13.56 -2.45 2.38
CA GLN A 144 -14.79 -3.01 2.94
C GLN A 144 -15.61 -1.93 3.68
N GLU A 145 -14.93 -1.02 4.37
CA GLU A 145 -15.57 0.03 5.15
C GLU A 145 -16.01 1.22 4.29
N GLY A 146 -15.23 1.53 3.24
CA GLY A 146 -15.41 2.71 2.39
C GLY A 146 -16.40 2.54 1.22
N GLY A 147 -16.64 1.31 0.77
CA GLY A 147 -17.34 1.04 -0.47
C GLY A 147 -18.74 1.67 -0.58
N LYS A 148 -19.51 1.69 0.50
CA LYS A 148 -20.85 2.31 0.55
C LYS A 148 -20.85 3.84 0.47
N TYR A 149 -19.68 4.47 0.58
CA TYR A 149 -19.50 5.91 0.51
C TYR A 149 -18.74 6.35 -0.75
N ASP A 150 -18.58 5.48 -1.73
CA ASP A 150 -17.71 5.65 -2.91
C ASP A 150 -16.27 6.06 -2.54
N ILE A 151 -15.76 5.55 -1.42
CA ILE A 151 -14.35 5.67 -1.07
C ILE A 151 -13.63 4.45 -1.64
N ARG A 152 -12.72 4.69 -2.60
CA ARG A 152 -11.91 3.64 -3.23
C ARG A 152 -10.48 3.75 -2.74
N VAL A 153 -9.89 2.61 -2.39
CA VAL A 153 -8.52 2.52 -1.88
C VAL A 153 -7.71 1.56 -2.73
N ASN A 154 -6.61 2.05 -3.27
CA ASN A 154 -5.71 1.28 -4.13
C ASN A 154 -4.27 1.40 -3.63
N ALA A 155 -3.40 0.51 -4.08
CA ALA A 155 -1.99 0.52 -3.76
C ALA A 155 -1.13 0.66 -5.01
N LEU A 156 -0.10 1.49 -4.93
CA LEU A 156 0.93 1.66 -5.94
C LEU A 156 2.21 0.96 -5.49
N ALA A 157 2.76 0.09 -6.31
CA ALA A 157 4.11 -0.46 -6.16
C ALA A 157 5.01 0.15 -7.25
N PRO A 158 5.61 1.33 -7.00
CA PRO A 158 6.40 2.03 -8.00
C PRO A 158 7.81 1.47 -8.11
N THR A 159 8.35 1.49 -9.32
CA THR A 159 9.79 1.33 -9.58
C THR A 159 10.25 2.56 -10.36
N ALA A 160 10.88 3.51 -9.68
CA ALA A 160 11.35 4.76 -10.26
C ALA A 160 12.79 5.05 -9.87
N GLY A 161 13.54 5.66 -10.79
CA GLY A 161 14.86 6.21 -10.58
C GLY A 161 14.76 7.49 -9.76
N THR A 162 15.08 7.42 -8.49
CA THR A 162 15.03 8.53 -7.55
C THR A 162 16.29 8.52 -6.68
N ARG A 163 16.45 9.52 -5.83
CA ARG A 163 17.52 9.54 -4.81
C ARG A 163 17.58 8.27 -3.95
N MET A 164 16.45 7.56 -3.80
CA MET A 164 16.38 6.30 -3.04
C MET A 164 16.95 5.10 -3.78
N THR A 165 17.02 5.15 -5.11
CA THR A 165 17.45 4.04 -5.98
C THR A 165 18.75 4.33 -6.74
N GLU A 166 19.30 5.54 -6.59
CA GLU A 166 20.54 5.95 -7.22
C GLU A 166 21.70 5.02 -6.81
N GLY A 167 22.47 4.57 -7.79
CA GLY A 167 23.60 3.66 -7.59
C GLY A 167 23.23 2.19 -7.33
N LEU A 168 21.94 1.84 -7.24
CA LEU A 168 21.50 0.44 -7.04
C LEU A 168 21.31 -0.33 -8.34
N ILE A 169 21.15 0.37 -9.47
CA ILE A 169 20.89 -0.22 -10.79
C ILE A 169 21.80 0.44 -11.83
N PRO A 170 22.10 -0.26 -12.96
CA PRO A 170 22.92 0.32 -14.03
C PRO A 170 22.31 1.64 -14.55
N GLU A 171 23.18 2.58 -14.94
CA GLU A 171 22.79 3.93 -15.38
C GLU A 171 21.79 3.90 -16.56
N GLU A 172 21.99 3.01 -17.53
CA GLU A 172 21.11 2.86 -18.68
C GLU A 172 19.68 2.44 -18.26
N ALA A 173 19.55 1.54 -17.27
CA ALA A 173 18.26 1.14 -16.72
C ALA A 173 17.65 2.24 -15.85
N PHE A 174 18.48 2.95 -15.08
CA PHE A 174 18.05 4.08 -14.26
C PHE A 174 17.43 5.19 -15.11
N ALA A 175 18.00 5.50 -16.27
CA ALA A 175 17.48 6.49 -17.20
C ALA A 175 16.06 6.18 -17.76
N LEU A 176 15.66 4.91 -17.77
CA LEU A 176 14.32 4.48 -18.20
C LEU A 176 13.27 4.59 -17.07
N LEU A 177 13.71 4.59 -15.83
CA LEU A 177 12.86 4.56 -14.64
C LEU A 177 12.47 5.96 -14.16
N THR A 178 12.07 6.85 -15.07
CA THR A 178 11.69 8.20 -14.67
C THR A 178 10.39 8.21 -13.87
N PRO A 179 10.22 9.09 -12.87
CA PRO A 179 8.97 9.22 -12.09
C PRO A 179 7.74 9.46 -12.97
N GLU A 180 7.89 10.13 -14.11
CA GLU A 180 6.84 10.41 -15.07
C GLU A 180 6.21 9.12 -15.64
N THR A 181 6.99 8.03 -15.72
CA THR A 181 6.47 6.72 -16.17
C THR A 181 5.56 6.05 -15.15
N VAL A 182 5.56 6.51 -13.91
CA VAL A 182 4.68 6.02 -12.82
C VAL A 182 3.40 6.85 -12.71
N THR A 183 3.46 8.14 -13.02
CA THR A 183 2.37 9.09 -12.88
C THR A 183 1.04 8.64 -13.51
N PRO A 184 0.98 8.04 -14.73
CA PRO A 184 -0.29 7.57 -15.32
C PRO A 184 -1.04 6.56 -14.44
N ALA A 185 -0.32 5.67 -13.73
CA ALA A 185 -0.95 4.71 -12.81
C ALA A 185 -1.60 5.43 -11.62
N VAL A 186 -0.93 6.44 -11.05
CA VAL A 186 -1.50 7.24 -9.95
C VAL A 186 -2.75 7.98 -10.43
N LEU A 187 -2.67 8.68 -11.56
CA LEU A 187 -3.81 9.44 -12.12
C LEU A 187 -5.02 8.52 -12.38
N TYR A 188 -4.80 7.32 -12.89
CA TYR A 188 -5.88 6.35 -13.07
C TYR A 188 -6.49 5.90 -11.75
N MET A 189 -5.66 5.62 -10.72
CA MET A 189 -6.13 5.19 -9.40
C MET A 189 -6.90 6.27 -8.63
N VAL A 190 -6.76 7.55 -8.98
CA VAL A 190 -7.48 8.66 -8.35
C VAL A 190 -8.59 9.24 -9.22
N SER A 191 -8.82 8.70 -10.41
CA SER A 191 -9.89 9.13 -11.33
C SER A 191 -11.28 8.70 -10.84
N GLU A 192 -12.32 9.22 -11.45
CA GLU A 192 -13.71 8.77 -11.23
C GLU A 192 -13.89 7.28 -11.53
N ASN A 193 -13.17 6.76 -12.54
CA ASN A 193 -13.19 5.36 -12.96
C ASN A 193 -12.12 4.51 -12.27
N ALA A 194 -11.51 4.98 -11.19
CA ALA A 194 -10.50 4.25 -10.44
C ALA A 194 -10.98 2.83 -10.09
N PRO A 195 -10.11 1.82 -10.16
CA PRO A 195 -10.42 0.52 -9.57
C PRO A 195 -10.57 0.64 -8.05
N ASN A 196 -10.93 -0.45 -7.40
CA ASN A 196 -10.87 -0.56 -5.94
C ASN A 196 -10.08 -1.83 -5.56
N LYS A 197 -9.40 -1.84 -4.42
CA LYS A 197 -8.63 -3.01 -3.94
C LYS A 197 -7.56 -3.50 -4.93
N THR A 198 -6.96 -2.61 -5.68
CA THR A 198 -6.02 -2.99 -6.75
C THR A 198 -4.60 -2.57 -6.39
N ILE A 199 -3.63 -3.48 -6.57
CA ILE A 199 -2.21 -3.21 -6.42
C ILE A 199 -1.61 -3.04 -7.82
N ILE A 200 -1.33 -1.80 -8.23
CA ILE A 200 -0.70 -1.52 -9.52
C ILE A 200 0.81 -1.42 -9.32
N CYS A 201 1.55 -2.25 -10.06
CA CYS A 201 3.00 -2.15 -10.20
C CYS A 201 3.30 -1.31 -11.44
N ALA A 202 4.13 -0.28 -11.31
CA ALA A 202 4.42 0.68 -12.39
C ALA A 202 5.90 1.08 -12.40
N GLY A 203 6.52 1.10 -13.58
CA GLY A 203 7.90 1.56 -13.78
C GLY A 203 8.35 1.42 -15.22
N ALA A 204 9.18 2.34 -15.72
CA ALA A 204 9.70 2.35 -17.08
C ALA A 204 8.61 2.22 -18.17
N GLY A 205 7.41 2.73 -17.93
CA GLY A 205 6.27 2.61 -18.85
C GLY A 205 5.60 1.22 -18.86
N ALA A 206 6.04 0.27 -18.01
CA ALA A 206 5.40 -1.02 -17.83
C ALA A 206 4.43 -0.99 -16.65
N TYR A 207 3.28 -1.64 -16.81
CA TYR A 207 2.23 -1.71 -15.78
C TYR A 207 1.75 -3.14 -15.62
N SER A 208 1.56 -3.57 -14.37
CA SER A 208 1.00 -4.88 -14.05
C SER A 208 0.20 -4.83 -12.75
N ILE A 209 -0.54 -5.89 -12.47
CA ILE A 209 -1.33 -6.03 -11.24
C ILE A 209 -0.71 -7.13 -10.39
N ALA A 210 -0.37 -6.81 -9.14
CA ALA A 210 -0.07 -7.82 -8.13
C ALA A 210 -1.37 -8.30 -7.47
N LYS A 211 -1.44 -9.60 -7.14
CA LYS A 211 -2.60 -10.23 -6.51
C LYS A 211 -2.16 -11.05 -5.30
N ILE A 212 -3.01 -11.09 -4.28
CA ILE A 212 -2.89 -12.03 -3.17
C ILE A 212 -3.90 -13.13 -3.46
N VAL A 213 -3.41 -14.32 -3.76
CA VAL A 213 -4.23 -15.49 -4.09
C VAL A 213 -4.11 -16.56 -3.02
N GLU A 214 -5.11 -17.40 -2.90
CA GLU A 214 -5.15 -18.57 -2.04
C GLU A 214 -5.53 -19.78 -2.89
N THR A 215 -4.73 -20.85 -2.80
CA THR A 215 -5.05 -22.11 -3.49
C THR A 215 -6.36 -22.70 -2.97
N ASP A 216 -7.01 -23.55 -3.75
CA ASP A 216 -8.22 -24.22 -3.26
C ASP A 216 -7.88 -25.13 -2.06
N GLY A 217 -6.78 -25.85 -2.10
CA GLY A 217 -6.33 -26.75 -1.04
C GLY A 217 -7.20 -27.99 -0.90
N VAL A 218 -6.98 -28.75 0.18
CA VAL A 218 -7.68 -30.00 0.47
C VAL A 218 -8.26 -29.99 1.89
N TRP A 219 -9.29 -30.79 2.11
CA TRP A 219 -9.71 -31.19 3.45
C TRP A 219 -9.18 -32.59 3.75
N LEU A 220 -8.60 -32.80 4.94
CA LEU A 220 -8.06 -34.06 5.39
C LEU A 220 -9.01 -34.68 6.42
N GLN A 221 -9.14 -36.01 6.38
CA GLN A 221 -9.86 -36.74 7.43
C GLN A 221 -9.22 -36.47 8.80
N PRO A 222 -9.98 -36.54 9.90
CA PRO A 222 -9.47 -36.24 11.24
C PRO A 222 -8.19 -36.99 11.62
N GLU A 223 -8.07 -38.26 11.22
CA GLU A 223 -6.88 -39.10 11.45
C GLU A 223 -5.66 -38.65 10.63
N ASP A 224 -5.86 -37.96 9.50
CA ASP A 224 -4.81 -37.45 8.61
C ASP A 224 -4.45 -35.97 8.90
N GLN A 225 -5.09 -35.34 9.86
CA GLN A 225 -4.80 -33.95 10.28
C GLN A 225 -3.53 -33.89 11.12
N THR A 226 -2.41 -34.32 10.51
CA THR A 226 -1.09 -34.44 11.09
C THR A 226 -0.05 -33.74 10.20
N PRO A 227 1.16 -33.41 10.71
CA PRO A 227 2.24 -32.91 9.87
C PRO A 227 2.57 -33.83 8.69
N GLU A 228 2.52 -35.14 8.89
CA GLU A 228 2.74 -36.17 7.88
C GLU A 228 1.61 -36.17 6.83
N GLY A 229 0.36 -35.99 7.26
CA GLY A 229 -0.78 -35.87 6.37
C GLY A 229 -0.72 -34.61 5.51
N ILE A 230 -0.28 -33.47 6.06
CA ILE A 230 0.01 -32.25 5.28
C ILE A 230 1.11 -32.53 4.26
N ALA A 231 2.20 -33.15 4.67
CA ALA A 231 3.33 -33.44 3.78
C ALA A 231 2.92 -34.40 2.64
N ALA A 232 2.12 -35.43 2.93
CA ALA A 232 1.63 -36.38 1.93
C ALA A 232 0.67 -35.76 0.91
N ASN A 233 -0.01 -34.66 1.26
CA ASN A 233 -0.94 -33.95 0.39
C ASN A 233 -0.39 -32.60 -0.12
N TRP A 234 0.92 -32.35 -0.01
CA TRP A 234 1.52 -31.06 -0.30
C TRP A 234 1.26 -30.58 -1.75
N ASP A 235 1.35 -31.45 -2.72
CA ASP A 235 1.13 -31.13 -4.13
C ASP A 235 -0.33 -30.67 -4.39
N ALA A 236 -1.30 -31.31 -3.75
CA ALA A 236 -2.69 -30.92 -3.85
C ALA A 236 -3.00 -29.62 -3.08
N ILE A 237 -2.36 -29.40 -1.91
CA ILE A 237 -2.47 -28.17 -1.12
C ILE A 237 -1.94 -26.97 -1.90
N THR A 238 -0.85 -27.15 -2.64
CA THR A 238 -0.15 -26.07 -3.38
C THR A 238 -0.57 -25.96 -4.84
N SER A 239 -1.49 -26.81 -5.32
CA SER A 239 -1.97 -26.78 -6.71
C SER A 239 -2.54 -25.39 -7.03
N PRO A 240 -2.18 -24.78 -8.17
CA PRO A 240 -2.77 -23.54 -8.64
C PRO A 240 -4.19 -23.75 -9.21
N GLU A 241 -4.64 -24.99 -9.36
CA GLU A 241 -5.98 -25.28 -9.83
C GLU A 241 -7.02 -24.83 -8.80
N GLY A 242 -7.98 -24.02 -9.23
CA GLY A 242 -8.99 -23.45 -8.35
C GLY A 242 -8.50 -22.32 -7.44
N GLU A 243 -7.25 -21.82 -7.62
CA GLU A 243 -6.80 -20.65 -6.86
C GLU A 243 -7.71 -19.45 -7.11
N ARG A 244 -7.91 -18.66 -6.08
CA ARG A 244 -8.74 -17.45 -6.16
C ARG A 244 -8.16 -16.33 -5.32
N GLN A 245 -8.55 -15.11 -5.62
CA GLN A 245 -8.32 -13.93 -4.80
C GLN A 245 -9.56 -13.69 -3.93
N PRO A 246 -9.50 -13.94 -2.60
CA PRO A 246 -10.62 -13.64 -1.72
C PRO A 246 -10.94 -12.14 -1.66
N GLU A 247 -12.21 -11.80 -1.68
CA GLU A 247 -12.65 -10.41 -1.54
C GLU A 247 -12.62 -9.94 -0.08
N ALA A 248 -12.92 -10.84 0.87
CA ALA A 248 -12.94 -10.56 2.29
C ALA A 248 -12.39 -11.74 3.11
N GLY A 249 -11.83 -11.46 4.28
CA GLY A 249 -11.22 -12.48 5.14
C GLY A 249 -12.22 -13.59 5.57
N PHE A 250 -13.51 -13.29 5.68
CA PHE A 250 -14.52 -14.27 6.04
C PHE A 250 -14.71 -15.37 4.98
N GLU A 251 -14.37 -15.12 3.71
CA GLU A 251 -14.46 -16.13 2.65
C GLU A 251 -13.54 -17.33 2.90
N GLN A 252 -12.40 -17.13 3.55
CA GLN A 252 -11.53 -18.23 3.96
C GLN A 252 -12.23 -19.13 5.00
N THR A 253 -12.95 -18.55 5.96
CA THR A 253 -13.73 -19.31 6.95
C THR A 253 -14.82 -20.11 6.25
N VAL A 254 -15.55 -19.51 5.31
CA VAL A 254 -16.61 -20.19 4.54
C VAL A 254 -16.02 -21.34 3.72
N LYS A 255 -14.89 -21.13 3.06
CA LYS A 255 -14.20 -22.18 2.28
C LYS A 255 -13.81 -23.37 3.16
N PHE A 256 -13.16 -23.13 4.30
CA PHE A 256 -12.69 -24.22 5.16
C PHE A 256 -13.83 -24.97 5.83
N THR A 257 -14.85 -24.25 6.32
CA THR A 257 -16.02 -24.90 6.91
C THR A 257 -16.84 -25.68 5.86
N GLY A 258 -16.97 -25.13 4.65
CA GLY A 258 -17.63 -25.83 3.53
C GLY A 258 -16.95 -27.15 3.20
N LYS A 259 -15.61 -27.14 2.99
CA LYS A 259 -14.84 -28.36 2.74
C LYS A 259 -14.96 -29.39 3.87
N ALA A 260 -14.97 -28.93 5.12
CA ALA A 260 -15.15 -29.82 6.28
C ALA A 260 -16.55 -30.43 6.30
N MET A 261 -17.62 -29.67 6.03
CA MET A 261 -19.00 -30.15 6.01
C MET A 261 -19.20 -31.18 4.87
N GLU A 262 -18.67 -30.92 3.69
CA GLU A 262 -18.69 -31.87 2.57
C GLU A 262 -17.92 -33.17 2.91
N GLY A 263 -16.70 -33.03 3.46
CA GLY A 263 -15.86 -34.18 3.84
C GLY A 263 -16.44 -35.04 4.94
N LEU A 264 -17.22 -34.44 5.86
CA LEU A 264 -17.98 -35.16 6.91
C LEU A 264 -19.35 -35.65 6.47
N GLY A 265 -19.78 -35.36 5.23
CA GLY A 265 -21.09 -35.72 4.72
C GLY A 265 -22.27 -35.02 5.41
N LEU A 266 -22.01 -33.78 5.89
CA LEU A 266 -23.02 -32.96 6.57
C LEU A 266 -23.84 -32.09 5.60
N VAL A 267 -23.44 -32.01 4.35
CA VAL A 267 -24.15 -31.36 3.23
C VAL A 267 -24.02 -32.22 1.99
N ASP A 268 -25.05 -32.21 1.14
CA ASP A 268 -25.03 -32.88 -0.15
C ASP A 268 -24.03 -32.14 -1.10
N LYS A 269 -23.35 -32.93 -1.96
CA LYS A 269 -22.41 -32.45 -2.95
C LYS A 269 -23.06 -31.54 -3.99
#